data_3161229ec28c544d98ae30b892c64cef
#
_entry.id   3161229ec28c544d98ae30b892c64cef
#
_cell.length_a   1.000
_cell.length_b   1.000
_cell.length_c   1.000
_cell.angle_alpha   90.00
_cell.angle_beta   90.00
_cell.angle_gamma   90.00
#
_symmetry.space_group_name_H-M   'P 1'
#
loop_
_entity.id
_entity.type
_entity.pdbx_description
1 polymer ?
#
loop_
_entity_poly.entity_id
_entity_poly.type
_entity_poly.pdbx_seq_one_letter_code
_entity_poly.pdbx_strand_id
1 'polypeptide(L)'
;LSYTPLLVMKEKKLIEKHYGKDVNVDWKLLESGAAISEGITAGSIDIGALGTSVAINGIMSKTPYKICTGLAAVSCGIQTNDSSIKTLKDIKSSDQIVVTQVNSQPHILLAMAAKKELGDAHALDANLVAMANADGYSALISGAVQCNMVLAPYNLMEVKEDNIHEIPVSEDVWAKGDTSIVGIASEKLYKNNPDLYKAFCDATEEAMKYIEENPDETAKILTETYDASQDEIASWLKDGA
;
A
#
# COMPACT_ATOMS: atom_id res chain seq x y z
N LEU A 1 -0.93 -5.28 -5.44
CA LEU A 1 0.44 -5.07 -5.97
C LEU A 1 1.41 -4.54 -4.91
N SER A 2 0.90 -3.90 -3.86
CA SER A 2 1.70 -3.25 -2.81
C SER A 2 2.76 -4.11 -2.15
N TYR A 3 2.56 -5.43 -2.09
CA TYR A 3 3.46 -6.37 -1.43
C TYR A 3 4.13 -7.36 -2.40
N THR A 4 4.11 -7.06 -3.70
CA THR A 4 4.73 -7.88 -4.75
C THR A 4 6.18 -8.27 -4.45
N PRO A 5 7.07 -7.37 -3.96
CA PRO A 5 8.45 -7.77 -3.62
C PRO A 5 8.51 -8.87 -2.57
N LEU A 6 7.62 -8.86 -1.57
CA LEU A 6 7.58 -9.91 -0.54
C LEU A 6 7.14 -11.27 -1.12
N LEU A 7 6.17 -11.28 -2.04
CA LEU A 7 5.72 -12.50 -2.70
C LEU A 7 6.82 -13.10 -3.58
N VAL A 8 7.55 -12.26 -4.31
CA VAL A 8 8.72 -12.68 -5.09
C VAL A 8 9.83 -13.21 -4.16
N MET A 9 10.13 -12.50 -3.06
CA MET A 9 11.11 -12.96 -2.07
C MET A 9 10.74 -14.34 -1.50
N LYS A 10 9.46 -14.55 -1.17
CA LYS A 10 8.95 -15.83 -0.66
C LYS A 10 9.11 -16.95 -1.68
N GLU A 11 8.61 -16.74 -2.90
CA GLU A 11 8.62 -17.74 -3.96
C GLU A 11 10.05 -18.14 -4.34
N LYS A 12 10.95 -17.18 -4.42
CA LYS A 12 12.35 -17.40 -4.81
C LYS A 12 13.32 -17.63 -3.66
N LYS A 13 12.83 -17.63 -2.41
CA LYS A 13 13.63 -17.80 -1.19
C LYS A 13 14.82 -16.84 -1.14
N LEU A 14 14.59 -15.57 -1.46
CA LEU A 14 15.67 -14.60 -1.61
C LEU A 14 16.31 -14.24 -0.26
N ILE A 15 15.55 -14.21 0.83
CA ILE A 15 16.10 -13.95 2.17
C ILE A 15 17.10 -15.07 2.56
N GLU A 16 16.70 -16.33 2.37
CA GLU A 16 17.56 -17.50 2.63
C GLU A 16 18.82 -17.48 1.75
N LYS A 17 18.64 -17.12 0.46
CA LYS A 17 19.75 -17.00 -0.50
C LYS A 17 20.78 -15.96 -0.05
N HIS A 18 20.33 -14.76 0.31
CA HIS A 18 21.23 -13.67 0.71
C HIS A 18 21.82 -13.87 2.10
N TYR A 19 21.10 -14.53 3.00
CA TYR A 19 21.62 -14.84 4.32
C TYR A 19 22.73 -15.88 4.27
N GLY A 20 22.65 -16.82 3.33
CA GLY A 20 23.71 -17.81 3.07
C GLY A 20 23.99 -18.81 4.21
N LYS A 21 23.11 -18.81 5.22
CA LYS A 21 23.13 -19.72 6.36
C LYS A 21 21.77 -20.39 6.48
N ASP A 22 21.68 -21.49 7.21
CA ASP A 22 20.39 -22.15 7.45
C ASP A 22 19.47 -21.22 8.26
N VAL A 23 18.33 -20.90 7.67
CA VAL A 23 17.28 -20.07 8.25
C VAL A 23 15.92 -20.52 7.75
N ASN A 24 14.95 -20.57 8.64
CA ASN A 24 13.56 -20.81 8.28
C ASN A 24 12.81 -19.49 8.36
N VAL A 25 12.25 -19.03 7.22
CA VAL A 25 11.44 -17.82 7.14
C VAL A 25 9.96 -18.20 7.26
N ASP A 26 9.35 -17.86 8.39
CA ASP A 26 7.91 -18.05 8.63
C ASP A 26 7.13 -16.82 8.13
N TRP A 27 6.39 -16.97 7.03
CA TRP A 27 5.61 -15.92 6.40
C TRP A 27 4.20 -15.85 6.99
N LYS A 28 3.82 -14.66 7.48
CA LYS A 28 2.51 -14.41 8.09
C LYS A 28 1.79 -13.28 7.38
N LEU A 29 0.53 -13.51 7.02
CA LEU A 29 -0.38 -12.45 6.60
C LEU A 29 -1.12 -11.93 7.82
N LEU A 30 -1.03 -10.62 8.06
CA LEU A 30 -1.72 -9.94 9.15
C LEU A 30 -2.70 -8.91 8.57
N GLU A 31 -3.80 -8.68 9.27
CA GLU A 31 -4.92 -7.88 8.77
C GLU A 31 -4.63 -6.37 8.73
N SER A 32 -3.64 -5.90 9.49
CA SER A 32 -3.34 -4.45 9.57
C SER A 32 -1.90 -4.15 9.97
N GLY A 33 -1.45 -2.93 9.65
CA GLY A 33 -0.16 -2.42 10.12
C GLY A 33 -0.09 -2.29 11.66
N ALA A 34 -1.23 -2.11 12.34
CA ALA A 34 -1.28 -2.15 13.80
C ALA A 34 -0.93 -3.54 14.34
N ALA A 35 -1.51 -4.61 13.77
CA ALA A 35 -1.21 -5.99 14.14
C ALA A 35 0.28 -6.34 13.89
N ILE A 36 0.90 -5.80 12.82
CA ILE A 36 2.34 -5.95 12.57
C ILE A 36 3.15 -5.24 13.69
N SER A 37 2.79 -4.01 14.05
CA SER A 37 3.46 -3.24 15.10
C SER A 37 3.35 -3.91 16.47
N GLU A 38 2.20 -4.46 16.80
CA GLU A 38 1.98 -5.27 18.00
C GLU A 38 2.82 -6.54 18.00
N GLY A 39 2.85 -7.26 16.87
CA GLY A 39 3.67 -8.45 16.69
C GLY A 39 5.17 -8.20 16.89
N ILE A 40 5.68 -7.06 16.37
CA ILE A 40 7.07 -6.64 16.61
C ILE A 40 7.29 -6.31 18.08
N THR A 41 6.37 -5.59 18.72
CA THR A 41 6.47 -5.23 20.14
C THR A 41 6.45 -6.49 21.02
N ALA A 42 5.62 -7.45 20.69
CA ALA A 42 5.53 -8.74 21.39
C ALA A 42 6.71 -9.69 21.08
N GLY A 43 7.52 -9.39 20.05
CA GLY A 43 8.65 -10.23 19.61
C GLY A 43 8.22 -11.47 18.82
N SER A 44 7.00 -11.51 18.30
CA SER A 44 6.50 -12.60 17.44
C SER A 44 6.70 -12.33 15.95
N ILE A 45 7.10 -11.10 15.58
CA ILE A 45 7.44 -10.64 14.24
C ILE A 45 8.82 -9.98 14.31
N ASP A 46 9.72 -10.37 13.43
CA ASP A 46 11.05 -9.76 13.33
C ASP A 46 11.13 -8.74 12.20
N ILE A 47 10.44 -9.01 11.10
CA ILE A 47 10.40 -8.15 9.90
C ILE A 47 8.94 -8.00 9.48
N GLY A 48 8.56 -6.81 9.03
CA GLY A 48 7.20 -6.53 8.54
C GLY A 48 7.22 -5.60 7.33
N ALA A 49 6.08 -5.48 6.68
CA ALA A 49 5.86 -4.50 5.63
C ALA A 49 4.51 -3.81 5.84
N LEU A 50 4.50 -2.50 5.76
CA LEU A 50 3.30 -1.68 6.00
C LEU A 50 3.40 -0.32 5.30
N GLY A 51 2.29 0.39 5.25
CA GLY A 51 2.24 1.72 4.67
C GLY A 51 3.20 2.70 5.35
N THR A 52 3.85 3.54 4.56
CA THR A 52 4.87 4.50 5.03
C THR A 52 4.34 5.37 6.16
N SER A 53 3.12 5.89 6.05
CA SER A 53 2.50 6.72 7.08
C SER A 53 2.27 5.96 8.39
N VAL A 54 1.87 4.70 8.30
CA VAL A 54 1.69 3.81 9.48
C VAL A 54 3.03 3.54 10.14
N ALA A 55 4.10 3.31 9.33
CA ALA A 55 5.45 3.12 9.86
C ALA A 55 5.95 4.36 10.61
N ILE A 56 5.74 5.54 10.06
CA ILE A 56 6.12 6.81 10.70
C ILE A 56 5.37 6.99 12.03
N ASN A 57 4.06 6.76 12.04
CA ASN A 57 3.24 6.83 13.26
C ASN A 57 3.72 5.86 14.34
N GLY A 58 4.11 4.64 13.97
CA GLY A 58 4.67 3.67 14.89
C GLY A 58 6.01 4.14 15.49
N ILE A 59 6.91 4.75 14.68
CA ILE A 59 8.16 5.33 15.18
C ILE A 59 7.86 6.48 16.16
N MET A 60 6.91 7.36 15.83
CA MET A 60 6.50 8.46 16.72
C MET A 60 5.92 7.92 18.04
N SER A 61 5.24 6.79 17.99
CA SER A 61 4.71 6.05 19.15
C SER A 61 5.76 5.18 19.86
N LYS A 62 7.02 5.25 19.45
CA LYS A 62 8.15 4.50 20.01
C LYS A 62 8.02 2.98 19.87
N THR A 63 7.33 2.49 18.86
CA THR A 63 7.35 1.06 18.53
C THR A 63 8.78 0.65 18.19
N PRO A 64 9.29 -0.49 18.73
CA PRO A 64 10.70 -0.84 18.67
C PRO A 64 11.13 -1.43 17.31
N TYR A 65 10.98 -0.66 16.24
CA TYR A 65 11.45 -1.02 14.89
C TYR A 65 12.12 0.15 14.18
N LYS A 66 12.75 -0.18 13.08
CA LYS A 66 13.35 0.76 12.12
C LYS A 66 12.74 0.51 10.74
N ILE A 67 12.55 1.56 9.96
CA ILE A 67 12.34 1.45 8.51
C ILE A 67 13.69 1.09 7.89
N CYS A 68 13.74 0.01 7.15
CA CYS A 68 14.98 -0.54 6.58
C CYS A 68 15.06 -0.40 5.06
N THR A 69 13.93 -0.41 4.36
CA THR A 69 13.91 -0.32 2.90
C THR A 69 12.56 0.20 2.40
N GLY A 70 12.53 0.81 1.22
CA GLY A 70 11.31 0.97 0.43
C GLY A 70 10.95 -0.35 -0.22
N LEU A 71 9.67 -0.67 -0.33
CA LEU A 71 9.19 -1.91 -0.95
C LEU A 71 8.36 -1.64 -2.20
N ALA A 72 7.57 -0.59 -2.22
CA ALA A 72 6.73 -0.26 -3.36
C ALA A 72 6.40 1.22 -3.41
N ALA A 73 6.29 1.73 -4.63
CA ALA A 73 5.77 3.05 -4.96
C ALA A 73 4.42 2.87 -5.67
N VAL A 74 3.42 2.43 -4.91
CA VAL A 74 2.10 2.09 -5.45
C VAL A 74 1.29 3.36 -5.62
N SER A 75 0.66 3.53 -6.77
CA SER A 75 -0.21 4.68 -7.02
C SER A 75 -1.41 4.70 -6.07
N CYS A 76 -1.79 5.89 -5.66
CA CYS A 76 -2.98 6.16 -4.85
C CYS A 76 -3.77 7.26 -5.53
N GLY A 77 -5.09 7.15 -5.53
CA GLY A 77 -5.95 8.16 -6.12
C GLY A 77 -7.29 8.22 -5.42
N ILE A 78 -7.99 9.33 -5.61
CA ILE A 78 -9.39 9.47 -5.25
C ILE A 78 -10.21 9.49 -6.53
N GLN A 79 -11.07 8.51 -6.71
CA GLN A 79 -11.95 8.35 -7.85
C GLN A 79 -13.38 8.71 -7.48
N THR A 80 -14.12 9.25 -8.46
CA THR A 80 -15.53 9.61 -8.28
C THR A 80 -16.38 9.19 -9.47
N ASN A 81 -17.62 8.79 -9.19
CA ASN A 81 -18.67 8.53 -10.18
C ASN A 81 -19.59 9.74 -10.42
N ASP A 82 -19.40 10.84 -9.69
CA ASP A 82 -20.16 12.08 -9.86
C ASP A 82 -19.41 13.06 -10.76
N SER A 83 -19.91 13.25 -11.99
CA SER A 83 -19.32 14.16 -12.96
C SER A 83 -19.25 15.63 -12.51
N SER A 84 -19.96 16.01 -11.46
CA SER A 84 -19.94 17.37 -10.89
C SER A 84 -18.76 17.57 -9.91
N ILE A 85 -18.18 16.51 -9.37
CA ILE A 85 -17.03 16.55 -8.46
C ILE A 85 -15.75 16.60 -9.29
N LYS A 86 -15.07 17.73 -9.34
CA LYS A 86 -13.80 17.92 -10.08
C LYS A 86 -12.61 18.18 -9.16
N THR A 87 -12.87 18.62 -7.95
CA THR A 87 -11.88 18.93 -6.90
C THR A 87 -12.45 18.50 -5.55
N LEU A 88 -11.59 18.43 -4.52
CA LEU A 88 -12.05 18.14 -3.16
C LEU A 88 -13.08 19.18 -2.63
N LYS A 89 -13.09 20.39 -3.19
CA LYS A 89 -14.04 21.45 -2.80
C LYS A 89 -15.48 21.19 -3.27
N ASP A 90 -15.64 20.33 -4.27
CA ASP A 90 -16.96 20.01 -4.83
C ASP A 90 -17.67 18.90 -4.04
N ILE A 91 -16.95 18.22 -3.13
CA ILE A 91 -17.48 17.17 -2.27
C ILE A 91 -18.42 17.80 -1.24
N LYS A 92 -19.67 17.33 -1.21
CA LYS A 92 -20.72 17.81 -0.32
C LYS A 92 -20.73 16.99 0.97
N SER A 93 -21.31 17.52 2.02
CA SER A 93 -21.46 16.80 3.30
C SER A 93 -22.35 15.55 3.22
N SER A 94 -23.13 15.39 2.14
CA SER A 94 -23.93 14.19 1.86
C SER A 94 -23.16 13.09 1.16
N ASP A 95 -22.00 13.40 0.55
CA ASP A 95 -21.26 12.48 -0.27
C ASP A 95 -20.41 11.55 0.62
N GLN A 96 -20.24 10.32 0.18
CA GLN A 96 -19.46 9.33 0.91
C GLN A 96 -18.14 9.06 0.21
N ILE A 97 -17.06 9.03 1.00
CA ILE A 97 -15.70 8.70 0.54
C ILE A 97 -15.28 7.41 1.21
N VAL A 98 -15.09 6.38 0.44
CA VAL A 98 -14.55 5.12 0.95
C VAL A 98 -13.05 5.25 1.21
N VAL A 99 -12.61 4.71 2.33
CA VAL A 99 -11.21 4.41 2.67
C VAL A 99 -11.16 3.00 3.29
N THR A 100 -10.02 2.31 3.22
CA THR A 100 -9.92 0.96 3.79
C THR A 100 -10.18 0.93 5.29
N GLN A 101 -9.66 1.91 6.00
CA GLN A 101 -9.93 2.17 7.42
C GLN A 101 -9.41 3.55 7.81
N VAL A 102 -9.89 4.08 8.91
CA VAL A 102 -9.35 5.32 9.50
C VAL A 102 -7.88 5.10 9.88
N ASN A 103 -7.03 6.09 9.59
CA ASN A 103 -5.57 6.04 9.73
C ASN A 103 -4.84 5.07 8.79
N SER A 104 -5.51 4.55 7.76
CA SER A 104 -4.83 3.86 6.65
C SER A 104 -4.04 4.84 5.79
N GLN A 105 -3.16 4.32 4.93
CA GLN A 105 -2.41 5.15 3.97
C GLN A 105 -3.34 6.02 3.10
N PRO A 106 -4.41 5.52 2.44
CA PRO A 106 -5.36 6.34 1.70
C PRO A 106 -5.97 7.45 2.55
N HIS A 107 -6.43 7.15 3.77
CA HIS A 107 -6.99 8.17 4.67
C HIS A 107 -6.01 9.29 4.99
N ILE A 108 -4.74 8.95 5.30
CA ILE A 108 -3.73 9.96 5.64
C ILE A 108 -3.43 10.85 4.42
N LEU A 109 -3.33 10.27 3.22
CA LEU A 109 -3.14 11.03 2.00
C LEU A 109 -4.33 11.95 1.70
N LEU A 110 -5.55 11.48 1.91
CA LEU A 110 -6.75 12.30 1.79
C LEU A 110 -6.72 13.47 2.79
N ALA A 111 -6.34 13.22 4.04
CA ALA A 111 -6.22 14.27 5.06
C ALA A 111 -5.12 15.31 4.70
N MET A 112 -4.01 14.87 4.12
CA MET A 112 -2.97 15.78 3.60
C MET A 112 -3.50 16.64 2.45
N ALA A 113 -4.23 16.05 1.50
CA ALA A 113 -4.86 16.75 0.40
C ALA A 113 -5.90 17.75 0.91
N ALA A 114 -6.78 17.33 1.83
CA ALA A 114 -7.76 18.20 2.46
C ALA A 114 -7.11 19.38 3.20
N LYS A 115 -6.01 19.13 3.94
CA LYS A 115 -5.26 20.21 4.58
C LYS A 115 -4.75 21.23 3.58
N LYS A 116 -4.22 20.76 2.45
CA LYS A 116 -3.67 21.64 1.41
C LYS A 116 -4.76 22.43 0.66
N GLU A 117 -5.83 21.77 0.26
CA GLU A 117 -6.83 22.35 -0.64
C GLU A 117 -8.01 23.01 0.08
N LEU A 118 -8.39 22.49 1.27
CA LEU A 118 -9.51 22.96 2.06
C LEU A 118 -9.07 23.73 3.32
N GLY A 119 -7.77 23.67 3.67
CA GLY A 119 -7.20 24.36 4.83
C GLY A 119 -7.29 23.55 6.15
N ASP A 120 -8.03 22.44 6.18
CA ASP A 120 -8.22 21.59 7.34
C ASP A 120 -8.06 20.11 6.96
N ALA A 121 -7.18 19.38 7.67
CA ALA A 121 -6.96 17.95 7.46
C ALA A 121 -8.20 17.10 7.77
N HIS A 122 -9.09 17.60 8.60
CA HIS A 122 -10.31 16.93 9.05
C HIS A 122 -11.58 17.35 8.29
N ALA A 123 -11.43 18.19 7.26
CA ALA A 123 -12.57 18.75 6.52
C ALA A 123 -13.49 17.67 5.91
N LEU A 124 -12.96 16.49 5.60
CA LEU A 124 -13.68 15.38 4.98
C LEU A 124 -13.94 14.19 5.92
N ASP A 125 -13.60 14.30 7.21
CA ASP A 125 -13.74 13.17 8.15
C ASP A 125 -15.21 12.71 8.28
N ALA A 126 -16.16 13.61 8.20
CA ALA A 126 -17.60 13.30 8.27
C ALA A 126 -18.12 12.54 7.03
N ASN A 127 -17.37 12.56 5.93
CA ASN A 127 -17.69 11.88 4.68
C ASN A 127 -17.15 10.44 4.63
N LEU A 128 -16.28 10.05 5.58
CA LEU A 128 -15.53 8.78 5.49
C LEU A 128 -16.41 7.57 5.80
N VAL A 129 -16.26 6.54 4.97
CA VAL A 129 -16.83 5.20 5.17
C VAL A 129 -15.71 4.18 5.05
N ALA A 130 -15.57 3.30 6.05
CA ALA A 130 -14.58 2.23 6.02
C ALA A 130 -15.14 1.00 5.31
N MET A 131 -14.45 0.56 4.23
CA MET A 131 -14.79 -0.66 3.48
C MET A 131 -13.51 -1.37 3.04
N ALA A 132 -13.56 -2.70 2.88
CA ALA A 132 -12.50 -3.43 2.17
C ALA A 132 -12.38 -2.94 0.72
N ASN A 133 -11.19 -3.04 0.10
CA ASN A 133 -10.95 -2.50 -1.24
C ASN A 133 -11.93 -3.01 -2.29
N ALA A 134 -12.24 -4.32 -2.29
CA ALA A 134 -13.19 -4.92 -3.24
C ALA A 134 -14.63 -4.42 -3.03
N ASP A 135 -15.03 -4.21 -1.77
CA ASP A 135 -16.35 -3.68 -1.44
C ASP A 135 -16.45 -2.20 -1.84
N GLY A 136 -15.39 -1.41 -1.60
CA GLY A 136 -15.31 -0.01 -2.01
C GLY A 136 -15.38 0.15 -3.53
N TYR A 137 -14.66 -0.67 -4.28
CA TYR A 137 -14.76 -0.74 -5.74
C TYR A 137 -16.21 -0.99 -6.18
N SER A 138 -16.84 -2.05 -5.65
CA SER A 138 -18.22 -2.40 -6.00
C SER A 138 -19.22 -1.31 -5.62
N ALA A 139 -19.04 -0.65 -4.48
CA ALA A 139 -19.88 0.45 -4.02
C ALA A 139 -19.76 1.69 -4.92
N LEU A 140 -18.54 2.02 -5.38
CA LEU A 140 -18.33 3.12 -6.31
C LEU A 140 -18.98 2.85 -7.68
N ILE A 141 -18.75 1.66 -8.25
CA ILE A 141 -19.32 1.25 -9.54
C ILE A 141 -20.85 1.26 -9.52
N SER A 142 -21.45 0.75 -8.44
CA SER A 142 -22.92 0.71 -8.29
C SER A 142 -23.54 2.07 -7.97
N GLY A 143 -22.77 3.10 -7.66
CA GLY A 143 -23.25 4.41 -7.24
C GLY A 143 -23.74 4.47 -5.80
N ALA A 144 -23.47 3.45 -4.99
CA ALA A 144 -23.79 3.44 -3.57
C ALA A 144 -22.99 4.48 -2.77
N VAL A 145 -21.78 4.81 -3.23
CA VAL A 145 -20.93 5.88 -2.71
C VAL A 145 -20.47 6.79 -3.85
N GLN A 146 -20.03 8.00 -3.55
CA GLN A 146 -19.64 9.00 -4.56
C GLN A 146 -18.14 8.98 -4.84
N CYS A 147 -17.32 8.64 -3.85
CA CYS A 147 -15.87 8.65 -3.99
C CYS A 147 -15.23 7.42 -3.33
N ASN A 148 -14.08 7.01 -3.87
CA ASN A 148 -13.22 6.00 -3.26
C ASN A 148 -11.76 6.48 -3.28
N MET A 149 -11.11 6.53 -2.13
CA MET A 149 -9.68 6.82 -2.00
C MET A 149 -8.93 5.52 -1.77
N VAL A 150 -8.23 5.05 -2.79
CA VAL A 150 -7.71 3.67 -2.83
C VAL A 150 -6.34 3.58 -3.52
N LEU A 151 -5.60 2.54 -3.19
CA LEU A 151 -4.32 2.18 -3.82
C LEU A 151 -4.54 1.29 -5.04
N ALA A 152 -3.53 1.22 -5.91
CA ALA A 152 -3.51 0.24 -6.99
C ALA A 152 -3.62 -1.21 -6.44
N PRO A 153 -4.30 -2.11 -7.17
CA PRO A 153 -4.77 -1.95 -8.55
C PRO A 153 -6.15 -1.27 -8.65
N TYR A 154 -6.89 -1.08 -7.57
CA TYR A 154 -8.29 -0.66 -7.61
C TYR A 154 -8.47 0.73 -8.23
N ASN A 155 -7.62 1.72 -7.91
CA ASN A 155 -7.70 3.03 -8.57
C ASN A 155 -7.52 2.92 -10.10
N LEU A 156 -6.66 2.00 -10.57
CA LEU A 156 -6.42 1.76 -12.00
C LEU A 156 -7.59 1.02 -12.67
N MET A 157 -8.29 0.17 -11.92
CA MET A 157 -9.50 -0.50 -12.39
C MET A 157 -10.66 0.49 -12.49
N GLU A 158 -10.84 1.32 -11.48
CA GLU A 158 -11.92 2.29 -11.39
C GLU A 158 -11.89 3.30 -12.53
N VAL A 159 -10.73 3.86 -12.89
CA VAL A 159 -10.63 4.83 -13.99
C VAL A 159 -10.83 4.22 -15.39
N LYS A 160 -10.93 2.90 -15.51
CA LYS A 160 -11.30 2.22 -16.76
C LYS A 160 -12.82 2.16 -16.97
N GLU A 161 -13.61 2.44 -15.95
CA GLU A 161 -15.07 2.48 -16.04
C GLU A 161 -15.53 3.81 -16.66
N ASP A 162 -16.46 3.76 -17.62
CA ASP A 162 -16.87 4.90 -18.46
C ASP A 162 -17.34 6.14 -17.68
N ASN A 163 -17.89 5.95 -16.48
CA ASN A 163 -18.48 7.01 -15.67
C ASN A 163 -17.63 7.41 -14.46
N ILE A 164 -16.42 6.90 -14.35
CA ILE A 164 -15.51 7.21 -13.23
C ILE A 164 -14.33 8.05 -13.72
N HIS A 165 -13.95 9.01 -12.91
CA HIS A 165 -12.74 9.78 -13.15
C HIS A 165 -12.01 10.05 -11.84
N GLU A 166 -10.72 10.32 -11.96
CA GLU A 166 -9.88 10.71 -10.84
C GLU A 166 -10.04 12.20 -10.52
N ILE A 167 -10.15 12.51 -9.23
CA ILE A 167 -10.04 13.86 -8.71
C ILE A 167 -8.55 14.18 -8.57
N PRO A 168 -8.00 15.17 -9.29
CA PRO A 168 -6.57 15.46 -9.22
C PRO A 168 -6.17 15.94 -7.82
N VAL A 169 -5.12 15.34 -7.29
CA VAL A 169 -4.47 15.74 -6.04
C VAL A 169 -3.09 16.30 -6.37
N SER A 170 -2.68 17.36 -5.68
CA SER A 170 -1.39 17.99 -5.92
C SER A 170 -0.21 17.03 -5.71
N GLU A 171 0.75 17.02 -6.63
CA GLU A 171 2.00 16.26 -6.53
C GLU A 171 2.82 16.56 -5.26
N ASP A 172 2.64 17.74 -4.64
CA ASP A 172 3.27 18.04 -3.35
C ASP A 172 2.65 17.25 -2.18
N VAL A 173 1.49 16.62 -2.38
CA VAL A 173 0.86 15.73 -1.42
C VAL A 173 1.29 14.30 -1.69
N TRP A 174 1.24 13.90 -2.95
CA TRP A 174 1.60 12.56 -3.40
C TRP A 174 2.05 12.61 -4.86
N ALA A 175 3.31 12.24 -5.12
CA ALA A 175 3.86 12.15 -6.46
C ALA A 175 3.97 10.71 -6.94
N LYS A 176 3.91 10.51 -8.25
CA LYS A 176 4.21 9.22 -8.86
C LYS A 176 5.65 8.80 -8.50
N GLY A 177 5.79 7.62 -7.94
CA GLY A 177 7.08 7.08 -7.51
C GLY A 177 7.40 7.30 -6.02
N ASP A 178 6.54 8.02 -5.27
CA ASP A 178 6.69 8.11 -3.83
C ASP A 178 6.53 6.75 -3.16
N THR A 179 7.42 6.45 -2.21
CA THR A 179 7.39 5.17 -1.50
C THR A 179 6.15 5.06 -0.61
N SER A 180 5.23 4.18 -0.99
CA SER A 180 3.97 3.94 -0.29
C SER A 180 4.06 2.81 0.74
N ILE A 181 4.88 1.80 0.47
CA ILE A 181 5.09 0.65 1.36
C ILE A 181 6.57 0.56 1.72
N VAL A 182 6.82 0.33 3.00
CA VAL A 182 8.18 0.18 3.54
C VAL A 182 8.34 -1.15 4.25
N GLY A 183 9.55 -1.70 4.19
CA GLY A 183 10.02 -2.77 5.05
C GLY A 183 10.48 -2.20 6.39
N ILE A 184 10.04 -2.84 7.45
CA ILE A 184 10.46 -2.54 8.83
C ILE A 184 11.12 -3.75 9.45
N ALA A 185 12.08 -3.54 10.32
CA ALA A 185 12.73 -4.60 11.09
C ALA A 185 12.75 -4.24 12.57
N SER A 186 12.55 -5.23 13.45
CA SER A 186 12.63 -5.02 14.88
C SER A 186 14.03 -4.54 15.28
N GLU A 187 14.11 -3.64 16.27
CA GLU A 187 15.41 -3.21 16.80
C GLU A 187 16.22 -4.39 17.36
N LYS A 188 15.53 -5.42 17.86
CA LYS A 188 16.14 -6.65 18.34
C LYS A 188 16.88 -7.38 17.22
N LEU A 189 16.22 -7.55 16.06
CA LEU A 189 16.85 -8.17 14.87
C LEU A 189 18.04 -7.36 14.42
N TYR A 190 17.86 -6.05 14.24
CA TYR A 190 18.92 -5.14 13.80
C TYR A 190 20.18 -5.21 14.68
N LYS A 191 20.01 -5.30 16.03
CA LYS A 191 21.11 -5.35 16.99
C LYS A 191 21.76 -6.74 17.09
N ASN A 192 20.94 -7.81 17.07
CA ASN A 192 21.41 -9.15 17.40
C ASN A 192 21.76 -10.02 16.19
N ASN A 193 21.21 -9.71 15.02
CA ASN A 193 21.49 -10.41 13.77
C ASN A 193 21.54 -9.44 12.56
N PRO A 194 22.56 -8.57 12.51
CA PRO A 194 22.70 -7.59 11.44
C PRO A 194 22.89 -8.25 10.06
N ASP A 195 23.41 -9.48 9.98
CA ASP A 195 23.55 -10.23 8.73
C ASP A 195 22.17 -10.55 8.14
N LEU A 196 21.22 -10.99 8.98
CA LEU A 196 19.85 -11.28 8.50
C LEU A 196 19.10 -10.01 8.15
N TYR A 197 19.31 -8.93 8.91
CA TYR A 197 18.78 -7.61 8.54
C TYR A 197 19.28 -7.18 7.15
N LYS A 198 20.58 -7.32 6.90
CA LYS A 198 21.17 -7.00 5.59
C LYS A 198 20.62 -7.91 4.49
N ALA A 199 20.50 -9.21 4.76
CA ALA A 199 19.94 -10.17 3.82
C ALA A 199 18.52 -9.82 3.38
N PHE A 200 17.68 -9.29 4.28
CA PHE A 200 16.35 -8.79 3.92
C PHE A 200 16.43 -7.57 2.98
N CYS A 201 17.32 -6.62 3.24
CA CYS A 201 17.49 -5.46 2.36
C CYS A 201 17.99 -5.87 0.97
N ASP A 202 19.00 -6.74 0.91
CA ASP A 202 19.57 -7.24 -0.35
C ASP A 202 18.53 -8.07 -1.14
N ALA A 203 17.73 -8.89 -0.44
CA ALA A 203 16.64 -9.66 -1.03
C ALA A 203 15.52 -8.74 -1.60
N THR A 204 15.25 -7.61 -0.93
CA THR A 204 14.31 -6.61 -1.44
C THR A 204 14.82 -6.01 -2.75
N GLU A 205 16.08 -5.61 -2.80
CA GLU A 205 16.69 -5.03 -4.01
C GLU A 205 16.65 -6.03 -5.19
N GLU A 206 17.01 -7.30 -4.93
CA GLU A 206 16.93 -8.36 -5.95
C GLU A 206 15.49 -8.60 -6.40
N ALA A 207 14.52 -8.62 -5.48
CA ALA A 207 13.11 -8.81 -5.81
C ALA A 207 12.57 -7.67 -6.69
N MET A 208 12.88 -6.41 -6.36
CA MET A 208 12.47 -5.27 -7.16
C MET A 208 13.05 -5.32 -8.57
N LYS A 209 14.34 -5.60 -8.70
CA LYS A 209 14.98 -5.79 -9.99
C LYS A 209 14.36 -6.95 -10.78
N TYR A 210 14.05 -8.07 -10.11
CA TYR A 210 13.39 -9.19 -10.75
C TYR A 210 12.02 -8.81 -11.32
N ILE A 211 11.22 -8.03 -10.57
CA ILE A 211 9.89 -7.55 -10.99
C ILE A 211 10.00 -6.69 -12.26
N GLU A 212 10.95 -5.76 -12.29
CA GLU A 212 11.19 -4.89 -13.44
C GLU A 212 11.63 -5.67 -14.70
N GLU A 213 12.53 -6.63 -14.51
CA GLU A 213 13.10 -7.42 -15.62
C GLU A 213 12.16 -8.53 -16.10
N ASN A 214 11.23 -9.02 -15.25
CA ASN A 214 10.39 -10.19 -15.51
C ASN A 214 8.92 -9.94 -15.15
N PRO A 215 8.25 -8.94 -15.74
CA PRO A 215 6.87 -8.60 -15.36
C PRO A 215 5.88 -9.75 -15.61
N ASP A 216 6.04 -10.53 -16.69
CA ASP A 216 5.14 -11.63 -17.02
C ASP A 216 5.29 -12.82 -16.04
N GLU A 217 6.52 -13.15 -15.64
CA GLU A 217 6.78 -14.17 -14.62
C GLU A 217 6.31 -13.70 -13.22
N THR A 218 6.49 -12.42 -12.92
CA THR A 218 5.98 -11.81 -11.69
C THR A 218 4.46 -11.88 -11.65
N ALA A 219 3.79 -11.54 -12.76
CA ALA A 219 2.34 -11.63 -12.86
C ALA A 219 1.84 -13.06 -12.56
N LYS A 220 2.55 -14.10 -13.04
CA LYS A 220 2.21 -15.49 -12.73
C LYS A 220 2.30 -15.80 -11.23
N ILE A 221 3.29 -15.27 -10.51
CA ILE A 221 3.40 -15.42 -9.04
C ILE A 221 2.19 -14.78 -8.35
N LEU A 222 1.67 -13.71 -8.91
CA LEU A 222 0.60 -12.90 -8.30
C LEU A 222 -0.81 -13.42 -8.58
N THR A 223 -1.02 -14.30 -9.58
CA THR A 223 -2.36 -14.83 -9.92
C THR A 223 -3.03 -15.59 -8.78
N GLU A 224 -2.26 -16.17 -7.85
CA GLU A 224 -2.82 -16.81 -6.65
C GLU A 224 -3.31 -15.80 -5.59
N THR A 225 -2.89 -14.55 -5.70
CA THR A 225 -3.18 -13.49 -4.71
C THR A 225 -4.30 -12.57 -5.18
N TYR A 226 -4.38 -12.32 -6.49
CA TYR A 226 -5.34 -11.41 -7.10
C TYR A 226 -6.32 -12.17 -7.98
N ASP A 227 -7.61 -11.83 -7.86
CA ASP A 227 -8.67 -12.34 -8.75
C ASP A 227 -8.63 -11.58 -10.09
N ALA A 228 -7.54 -11.76 -10.84
CA ALA A 228 -7.28 -11.13 -12.12
C ALA A 228 -6.44 -12.06 -13.00
N SER A 229 -6.57 -11.91 -14.32
CA SER A 229 -5.77 -12.67 -15.27
C SER A 229 -4.29 -12.28 -15.21
N GLN A 230 -3.42 -13.19 -15.63
CA GLN A 230 -1.99 -12.91 -15.71
C GLN A 230 -1.69 -11.68 -16.59
N ASP A 231 -2.40 -11.53 -17.71
CA ASP A 231 -2.21 -10.42 -18.65
C ASP A 231 -2.59 -9.07 -18.02
N GLU A 232 -3.67 -9.02 -17.24
CA GLU A 232 -4.07 -7.82 -16.50
C GLU A 232 -3.03 -7.44 -15.46
N ILE A 233 -2.57 -8.41 -14.65
CA ILE A 233 -1.54 -8.18 -13.64
C ILE A 233 -0.24 -7.70 -14.30
N ALA A 234 0.16 -8.32 -15.41
CA ALA A 234 1.34 -7.91 -16.17
C ALA A 234 1.22 -6.48 -16.71
N SER A 235 0.01 -6.09 -17.17
CA SER A 235 -0.27 -4.71 -17.57
C SER A 235 -0.11 -3.74 -16.41
N TRP A 236 -0.68 -4.04 -15.25
CA TRP A 236 -0.54 -3.19 -14.05
C TRP A 236 0.92 -3.00 -13.64
N LEU A 237 1.73 -4.07 -13.66
CA LEU A 237 3.16 -3.98 -13.35
C LEU A 237 3.93 -3.11 -14.36
N LYS A 238 3.59 -3.18 -15.64
CA LYS A 238 4.20 -2.37 -16.72
C LYS A 238 3.77 -0.90 -16.62
N ASP A 239 2.55 -0.64 -16.17
CA ASP A 239 2.02 0.73 -15.98
C ASP A 239 2.57 1.41 -14.72
N GLY A 240 3.39 0.71 -13.94
CA GLY A 240 4.05 1.21 -12.74
C GLY A 240 3.11 1.24 -11.52
N ALA A 241 2.25 0.24 -11.41
CA ALA A 241 1.37 0.03 -10.26
C ALA A 241 2.08 -0.72 -9.13
#